data_ee7ab39fa0e159c95f26987f56f8d6b7
#
_entry.id   ee7ab39fa0e159c95f26987f56f8d6b7
#
_cell.length_a   1.000
_cell.length_b   1.000
_cell.length_c   1.000
_cell.angle_alpha   90.00
_cell.angle_beta   90.00
_cell.angle_gamma   90.00
#
_symmetry.space_group_name_H-M   'P 1'
#
loop_
_entity.id
_entity.type
_entity.pdbx_description
1 polymer ?
#
loop_
_entity_poly.entity_id
_entity_poly.type
_entity_poly.pdbx_seq_one_letter_code
_entity_poly.pdbx_strand_id
1 'polypeptide(L)'
;MFEREEQPDLCRSAKAGLIEYRTVQLLHREGIAPSILDFAVENHRCEFRTPDESVVLEYAALTGGRPHYIYPQHQLVRRLCETLTNAGGHIRFGHTVHAVRQDHGGVVLSMDGPGGDRTEIECDVAVGCEGSSSPVARAMTGIRVSEQTLPVRWLVFLGAAPPLVNHTIYAAHPRGSAQQLRRGPDKTRYYLEIPITDTTADWPEQRVRQELAARLGAGGRLDDVPLVEFGLLDMRVRVTEPMQQDRLFLAGDAAHLITPAGGKGMNLAIQDAVELAHGLIEHFGPKHEDQRLLAYSQTRLPHIWRAQAFSNWLLHLITSLQDGREPADAAPGAGR
;
A
#
# COMPACT_ATOMS: atom_id res chain seq x y z
N MET A 1 -1.79 -20.87 4.26
CA MET A 1 -2.09 -19.44 4.53
C MET A 1 -3.49 -19.34 5.12
N PHE A 2 -3.71 -18.40 6.06
CA PHE A 2 -5.03 -18.10 6.67
C PHE A 2 -5.40 -16.68 6.30
N GLU A 3 -6.64 -16.47 5.87
CA GLU A 3 -7.20 -15.17 5.50
C GLU A 3 -8.56 -14.99 6.20
N ARG A 4 -8.75 -13.84 6.82
CA ARG A 4 -9.99 -13.52 7.54
C ARG A 4 -11.16 -13.26 6.60
N GLU A 5 -10.89 -12.55 5.51
CA GLU A 5 -11.92 -12.23 4.52
C GLU A 5 -12.32 -13.48 3.73
N GLU A 6 -13.55 -13.48 3.24
CA GLU A 6 -13.98 -14.47 2.26
C GLU A 6 -13.36 -14.17 0.89
N GLN A 7 -13.10 -15.21 0.10
CA GLN A 7 -12.43 -15.05 -1.20
C GLN A 7 -13.10 -14.03 -2.14
N PRO A 8 -14.44 -13.97 -2.29
CA PRO A 8 -15.09 -12.99 -3.13
C PRO A 8 -14.84 -11.54 -2.68
N ASP A 9 -14.78 -11.29 -1.38
CA ASP A 9 -14.62 -9.96 -0.81
C ASP A 9 -13.19 -9.45 -0.94
N LEU A 10 -12.21 -10.33 -0.70
CA LEU A 10 -10.80 -10.03 -0.92
C LEU A 10 -10.52 -9.60 -2.37
N CYS A 11 -11.18 -10.21 -3.33
CA CYS A 11 -11.02 -9.93 -4.76
C CYS A 11 -11.86 -8.75 -5.28
N ARG A 12 -12.67 -8.08 -4.45
CA ARG A 12 -13.51 -6.95 -4.87
C ARG A 12 -12.94 -5.58 -4.51
N SER A 13 -12.20 -5.48 -3.43
CA SER A 13 -11.72 -4.20 -2.91
C SER A 13 -10.53 -3.66 -3.71
N ALA A 14 -10.74 -2.59 -4.48
CA ALA A 14 -9.70 -1.92 -5.25
C ALA A 14 -8.99 -0.83 -4.41
N LYS A 15 -8.04 -1.21 -3.57
CA LYS A 15 -7.32 -0.25 -2.69
C LYS A 15 -6.15 0.44 -3.39
N ALA A 16 -5.22 -0.30 -3.97
CA ALA A 16 -4.03 0.18 -4.66
C ALA A 16 -4.08 -0.17 -6.16
N GLY A 17 -3.13 0.29 -6.94
CA GLY A 17 -3.10 -0.02 -8.37
C GLY A 17 -1.87 0.50 -9.08
N LEU A 18 -0.94 1.18 -8.39
CA LEU A 18 0.32 1.60 -8.97
C LEU A 18 1.42 0.61 -8.61
N ILE A 19 2.02 -0.02 -9.62
CA ILE A 19 3.13 -0.96 -9.45
C ILE A 19 4.38 -0.34 -10.08
N GLU A 20 5.47 -0.31 -9.33
CA GLU A 20 6.75 0.18 -9.83
C GLU A 20 7.37 -0.80 -10.83
N TYR A 21 8.13 -0.28 -11.78
CA TYR A 21 8.90 -1.07 -12.74
C TYR A 21 9.68 -2.20 -12.06
N ARG A 22 10.40 -1.89 -10.97
CA ARG A 22 11.21 -2.87 -10.22
C ARG A 22 10.37 -4.00 -9.65
N THR A 23 9.18 -3.69 -9.15
CA THR A 23 8.26 -4.69 -8.58
C THR A 23 7.70 -5.60 -9.67
N VAL A 24 7.35 -5.06 -10.84
CA VAL A 24 6.93 -5.87 -11.99
C VAL A 24 8.06 -6.79 -12.46
N GLN A 25 9.28 -6.27 -12.58
CA GLN A 25 10.46 -7.08 -12.95
C GLN A 25 10.74 -8.16 -11.90
N LEU A 26 10.55 -7.86 -10.61
CA LEU A 26 10.70 -8.83 -9.54
C LEU A 26 9.67 -9.98 -9.69
N LEU A 27 8.39 -9.66 -9.82
CA LEU A 27 7.33 -10.66 -10.00
C LEU A 27 7.54 -11.52 -11.25
N HIS A 28 7.99 -10.89 -12.34
CA HIS A 28 8.30 -11.62 -13.58
C HIS A 28 9.48 -12.59 -13.40
N ARG A 29 10.57 -12.13 -12.78
CA ARG A 29 11.76 -12.94 -12.51
C ARG A 29 11.45 -14.15 -11.62
N GLU A 30 10.60 -13.97 -10.62
CA GLU A 30 10.18 -15.04 -9.71
C GLU A 30 9.11 -15.96 -10.33
N GLY A 31 8.70 -15.71 -11.59
CA GLY A 31 7.63 -16.48 -12.23
C GLY A 31 6.24 -16.28 -11.62
N ILE A 32 6.09 -15.24 -10.78
CA ILE A 32 4.85 -14.91 -10.10
C ILE A 32 4.07 -13.93 -10.98
N ALA A 33 2.83 -14.28 -11.34
CA ALA A 33 1.94 -13.46 -12.16
C ALA A 33 2.60 -12.90 -13.45
N PRO A 34 3.22 -13.75 -14.30
CA PRO A 34 3.96 -13.32 -15.48
C PRO A 34 3.12 -12.50 -16.47
N SER A 35 1.80 -12.69 -16.47
CA SER A 35 0.85 -11.98 -17.34
C SER A 35 0.45 -10.58 -16.85
N ILE A 36 1.07 -10.04 -15.80
CA ILE A 36 0.78 -8.66 -15.34
C ILE A 36 0.99 -7.67 -16.49
N LEU A 37 2.09 -7.81 -17.23
CA LEU A 37 2.45 -6.88 -18.32
C LEU A 37 1.45 -6.91 -19.47
N ASP A 38 0.73 -8.02 -19.68
CA ASP A 38 -0.26 -8.14 -20.76
C ASP A 38 -1.48 -7.25 -20.55
N PHE A 39 -1.75 -6.85 -19.30
CA PHE A 39 -2.96 -6.11 -18.91
C PHE A 39 -2.66 -4.80 -18.17
N ALA A 40 -1.42 -4.57 -17.76
CA ALA A 40 -1.02 -3.36 -17.07
C ALA A 40 -0.90 -2.19 -18.05
N VAL A 41 -1.32 -1.02 -17.61
CA VAL A 41 -1.18 0.21 -18.39
C VAL A 41 0.04 0.96 -17.90
N GLU A 42 0.95 1.28 -18.81
CA GLU A 42 2.13 2.09 -18.50
C GLU A 42 1.75 3.51 -18.09
N ASN A 43 2.44 4.01 -17.09
CA ASN A 43 2.34 5.38 -16.59
C ASN A 43 3.75 5.98 -16.54
N HIS A 44 4.02 6.94 -17.42
CA HIS A 44 5.37 7.50 -17.64
C HIS A 44 5.60 8.81 -16.88
N ARG A 45 4.52 9.46 -16.45
CA ARG A 45 4.56 10.84 -15.94
C ARG A 45 3.55 11.08 -14.84
N CYS A 46 3.75 12.14 -14.09
CA CYS A 46 2.75 12.72 -13.20
C CYS A 46 2.75 14.25 -13.37
N GLU A 47 1.70 14.89 -12.92
CA GLU A 47 1.55 16.34 -12.98
C GLU A 47 1.42 16.87 -11.55
N PHE A 48 2.22 17.89 -11.23
CA PHE A 48 2.03 18.73 -10.06
C PHE A 48 1.32 20.00 -10.48
N ARG A 49 0.24 20.33 -9.80
CA ARG A 49 -0.63 21.45 -10.17
C ARG A 49 -0.90 22.35 -8.97
N THR A 50 -0.84 23.65 -9.19
CA THR A 50 -1.36 24.71 -8.32
C THR A 50 -2.48 25.43 -9.05
N PRO A 51 -3.19 26.40 -8.44
CA PRO A 51 -4.18 27.21 -9.15
C PRO A 51 -3.60 27.98 -10.35
N ASP A 52 -2.33 28.36 -10.28
CA ASP A 52 -1.69 29.26 -11.23
C ASP A 52 -0.80 28.54 -12.24
N GLU A 53 -0.24 27.39 -11.86
CA GLU A 53 0.78 26.69 -12.64
C GLU A 53 0.58 25.17 -12.63
N SER A 54 1.10 24.50 -13.67
CA SER A 54 1.24 23.06 -13.67
C SER A 54 2.59 22.64 -14.26
N VAL A 55 3.17 21.58 -13.66
CA VAL A 55 4.43 20.98 -14.11
C VAL A 55 4.22 19.49 -14.33
N VAL A 56 4.48 19.04 -15.54
CA VAL A 56 4.47 17.61 -15.87
C VAL A 56 5.88 17.06 -15.69
N LEU A 57 6.01 16.08 -14.81
CA LEU A 57 7.25 15.36 -14.55
C LEU A 57 7.26 14.04 -15.33
N GLU A 58 8.08 13.96 -16.36
CA GLU A 58 8.33 12.75 -17.16
C GLU A 58 9.30 11.81 -16.43
N TYR A 59 8.88 11.22 -15.32
CA TYR A 59 9.77 10.44 -14.45
C TYR A 59 10.32 9.16 -15.12
N ALA A 60 9.64 8.61 -16.11
CA ALA A 60 10.16 7.49 -16.87
C ALA A 60 11.42 7.88 -17.65
N ALA A 61 11.47 9.07 -18.23
CA ALA A 61 12.67 9.58 -18.91
C ALA A 61 13.84 9.74 -17.92
N LEU A 62 13.58 10.23 -16.71
CA LEU A 62 14.57 10.40 -15.65
C LEU A 62 15.11 9.06 -15.10
N THR A 63 14.38 7.99 -15.29
CA THR A 63 14.73 6.64 -14.80
C THR A 63 15.19 5.69 -15.92
N GLY A 64 15.61 6.21 -17.07
CA GLY A 64 16.08 5.41 -18.19
C GLY A 64 14.98 4.64 -18.91
N GLY A 65 13.81 5.27 -19.10
CA GLY A 65 12.66 4.70 -19.80
C GLY A 65 11.81 3.73 -18.97
N ARG A 66 11.95 3.74 -17.64
CA ARG A 66 11.26 2.80 -16.73
C ARG A 66 9.94 3.39 -16.23
N PRO A 67 8.78 2.96 -16.77
CA PRO A 67 7.47 3.45 -16.32
C PRO A 67 7.07 2.82 -15.00
N HIS A 68 6.07 3.40 -14.35
CA HIS A 68 5.22 2.66 -13.44
C HIS A 68 4.08 1.98 -14.23
N TYR A 69 3.39 1.05 -13.59
CA TYR A 69 2.28 0.33 -14.20
C TYR A 69 1.01 0.51 -13.38
N ILE A 70 -0.09 0.74 -14.07
CA ILE A 70 -1.42 0.75 -13.44
C ILE A 70 -2.01 -0.65 -13.64
N TYR A 71 -2.21 -1.34 -12.54
CA TYR A 71 -2.84 -2.66 -12.51
C TYR A 71 -3.70 -2.78 -11.25
N PRO A 72 -5.01 -3.04 -11.37
CA PRO A 72 -5.90 -3.07 -10.21
C PRO A 72 -5.47 -4.14 -9.19
N GLN A 73 -5.28 -3.75 -7.93
CA GLN A 73 -4.81 -4.64 -6.86
C GLN A 73 -5.66 -5.91 -6.72
N HIS A 74 -6.98 -5.80 -6.82
CA HIS A 74 -7.88 -6.96 -6.70
C HIS A 74 -7.63 -8.01 -7.79
N GLN A 75 -7.23 -7.60 -8.99
CA GLN A 75 -6.85 -8.52 -10.07
C GLN A 75 -5.50 -9.19 -9.76
N LEU A 76 -4.54 -8.42 -9.23
CA LEU A 76 -3.26 -8.98 -8.79
C LEU A 76 -3.48 -10.02 -7.70
N VAL A 77 -4.25 -9.70 -6.66
CA VAL A 77 -4.56 -10.64 -5.56
C VAL A 77 -5.21 -11.90 -6.09
N ARG A 78 -6.19 -11.79 -6.98
CA ARG A 78 -6.82 -12.97 -7.60
C ARG A 78 -5.79 -13.88 -8.29
N ARG A 79 -4.92 -13.30 -9.12
CA ARG A 79 -3.88 -14.06 -9.83
C ARG A 79 -2.87 -14.69 -8.88
N LEU A 80 -2.49 -14.00 -7.81
CA LEU A 80 -1.59 -14.56 -6.79
C LEU A 80 -2.25 -15.75 -6.07
N CYS A 81 -3.53 -15.66 -5.72
CA CYS A 81 -4.28 -16.76 -5.13
C CYS A 81 -4.36 -17.97 -6.09
N GLU A 82 -4.68 -17.73 -7.37
CA GLU A 82 -4.72 -18.75 -8.41
C GLU A 82 -3.35 -19.42 -8.58
N THR A 83 -2.28 -18.61 -8.66
CA THR A 83 -0.91 -19.13 -8.80
C THR A 83 -0.52 -20.00 -7.62
N LEU A 84 -0.79 -19.55 -6.40
CA LEU A 84 -0.49 -20.31 -5.17
C LEU A 84 -1.27 -21.63 -5.15
N THR A 85 -2.56 -21.61 -5.45
CA THR A 85 -3.41 -22.81 -5.44
C THR A 85 -2.97 -23.80 -6.51
N ASN A 86 -2.66 -23.34 -7.71
CA ASN A 86 -2.18 -24.18 -8.81
C ASN A 86 -0.80 -24.81 -8.51
N ALA A 87 0.01 -24.15 -7.68
CA ALA A 87 1.28 -24.70 -7.20
C ALA A 87 1.12 -25.64 -5.99
N GLY A 88 -0.11 -25.99 -5.60
CA GLY A 88 -0.39 -26.87 -4.46
C GLY A 88 -0.40 -26.18 -3.10
N GLY A 89 -0.32 -24.85 -3.08
CA GLY A 89 -0.45 -24.08 -1.84
C GLY A 89 -1.90 -24.02 -1.34
N HIS A 90 -2.08 -23.89 -0.04
CA HIS A 90 -3.39 -23.87 0.60
C HIS A 90 -3.71 -22.50 1.16
N ILE A 91 -4.88 -21.95 0.79
CA ILE A 91 -5.47 -20.76 1.39
C ILE A 91 -6.75 -21.17 2.12
N ARG A 92 -6.83 -20.87 3.42
CA ARG A 92 -8.02 -21.06 4.23
C ARG A 92 -8.65 -19.69 4.47
N PHE A 93 -9.73 -19.41 3.77
CA PHE A 93 -10.53 -18.19 3.91
C PHE A 93 -11.47 -18.27 5.11
N GLY A 94 -11.95 -17.13 5.61
CA GLY A 94 -12.83 -17.05 6.76
C GLY A 94 -12.16 -17.45 8.09
N HIS A 95 -10.85 -17.48 8.17
CA HIS A 95 -10.11 -17.87 9.38
C HIS A 95 -9.45 -16.65 10.03
N THR A 96 -9.79 -16.36 11.26
CA THR A 96 -9.25 -15.23 12.02
C THR A 96 -8.27 -15.73 13.08
N VAL A 97 -6.99 -15.41 12.92
CA VAL A 97 -5.95 -15.67 13.93
C VAL A 97 -6.03 -14.64 15.05
N HIS A 98 -6.19 -15.10 16.29
CA HIS A 98 -6.31 -14.23 17.47
C HIS A 98 -5.03 -14.14 18.27
N ALA A 99 -4.34 -15.26 18.42
CA ALA A 99 -3.13 -15.36 19.22
C ALA A 99 -2.05 -16.17 18.50
N VAL A 100 -0.82 -15.78 18.79
CA VAL A 100 0.39 -16.44 18.32
C VAL A 100 1.27 -16.67 19.53
N ARG A 101 1.80 -17.87 19.67
CA ARG A 101 2.75 -18.24 20.70
C ARG A 101 3.93 -18.95 20.05
N GLN A 102 5.14 -18.60 20.41
CA GLN A 102 6.33 -19.33 19.99
C GLN A 102 7.08 -19.88 21.21
N ASP A 103 7.68 -21.04 21.03
CA ASP A 103 8.57 -21.68 21.98
C ASP A 103 9.75 -22.37 21.25
N HIS A 104 10.54 -23.16 21.96
CA HIS A 104 11.68 -23.88 21.36
C HIS A 104 11.26 -24.92 20.31
N GLY A 105 10.02 -25.39 20.31
CA GLY A 105 9.49 -26.42 19.39
C GLY A 105 8.92 -25.83 18.11
N GLY A 106 8.42 -24.61 18.11
CA GLY A 106 7.74 -24.04 16.95
C GLY A 106 6.86 -22.83 17.27
N VAL A 107 5.88 -22.60 16.42
CA VAL A 107 4.87 -21.55 16.59
C VAL A 107 3.49 -22.19 16.62
N VAL A 108 2.67 -21.77 17.57
CA VAL A 108 1.26 -22.17 17.69
C VAL A 108 0.38 -20.97 17.35
N LEU A 109 -0.50 -21.14 16.38
CA LEU A 109 -1.52 -20.19 15.97
C LEU A 109 -2.86 -20.62 16.54
N SER A 110 -3.53 -19.77 17.35
CA SER A 110 -4.91 -19.97 17.78
C SER A 110 -5.84 -19.14 16.91
N MET A 111 -6.85 -19.76 16.31
CA MET A 111 -7.75 -19.11 15.34
C MET A 111 -9.18 -19.61 15.45
N ASP A 112 -10.11 -18.78 14.95
CA ASP A 112 -11.51 -19.18 14.73
C ASP A 112 -11.70 -19.45 13.23
N GLY A 113 -12.37 -20.54 12.90
CA GLY A 113 -12.80 -20.88 11.54
C GLY A 113 -14.14 -20.23 11.17
N PRO A 114 -14.63 -20.45 9.92
CA PRO A 114 -15.89 -19.85 9.42
C PRO A 114 -17.13 -20.18 10.26
N GLY A 115 -17.13 -21.32 10.95
CA GLY A 115 -18.21 -21.75 11.86
C GLY A 115 -18.08 -21.24 13.30
N GLY A 116 -17.04 -20.44 13.61
CA GLY A 116 -16.72 -20.03 14.98
C GLY A 116 -15.99 -21.11 15.80
N ASP A 117 -15.61 -22.22 15.17
CA ASP A 117 -14.85 -23.28 15.81
C ASP A 117 -13.42 -22.81 16.07
N ARG A 118 -13.00 -22.91 17.34
CA ARG A 118 -11.63 -22.56 17.73
C ARG A 118 -10.70 -23.74 17.47
N THR A 119 -9.60 -23.46 16.77
CA THR A 119 -8.57 -24.44 16.43
C THR A 119 -7.18 -23.89 16.74
N GLU A 120 -6.24 -24.82 17.00
CA GLU A 120 -4.82 -24.50 17.08
C GLU A 120 -4.05 -25.23 15.96
N ILE A 121 -3.05 -24.55 15.41
CA ILE A 121 -2.16 -25.11 14.38
C ILE A 121 -0.73 -24.84 14.79
N GLU A 122 0.07 -25.90 14.74
CA GLU A 122 1.51 -25.83 14.92
C GLU A 122 2.22 -25.66 13.58
N CYS A 123 3.26 -24.83 13.56
CA CYS A 123 4.10 -24.58 12.39
C CYS A 123 5.53 -24.22 12.79
N ASP A 124 6.45 -24.32 11.86
CA ASP A 124 7.87 -24.00 12.10
C ASP A 124 8.11 -22.50 12.22
N VAL A 125 7.38 -21.71 11.41
CA VAL A 125 7.47 -20.23 11.37
C VAL A 125 6.09 -19.62 11.13
N ALA A 126 5.88 -18.39 11.61
CA ALA A 126 4.70 -17.60 11.28
C ALA A 126 5.12 -16.26 10.63
N VAL A 127 4.44 -15.92 9.55
CA VAL A 127 4.61 -14.65 8.84
C VAL A 127 3.34 -13.82 8.98
N GLY A 128 3.43 -12.69 9.67
CA GLY A 128 2.36 -11.71 9.80
C GLY A 128 2.29 -10.83 8.55
N CYS A 129 1.19 -10.96 7.81
CA CYS A 129 0.85 -10.14 6.64
C CYS A 129 -0.56 -9.51 6.80
N GLU A 130 -1.13 -9.55 8.00
CA GLU A 130 -2.52 -9.25 8.33
C GLU A 130 -2.78 -7.78 8.66
N GLY A 131 -1.86 -6.91 8.26
CA GLY A 131 -2.02 -5.47 8.41
C GLY A 131 -1.59 -4.93 9.78
N SER A 132 -1.93 -3.67 10.06
CA SER A 132 -1.44 -2.93 11.23
C SER A 132 -1.92 -3.46 12.58
N SER A 133 -2.88 -4.37 12.61
CA SER A 133 -3.40 -5.02 13.83
C SER A 133 -2.84 -6.43 14.04
N SER A 134 -1.68 -6.71 13.50
CA SER A 134 -1.03 -8.03 13.45
C SER A 134 -0.95 -8.74 14.80
N PRO A 135 -1.56 -9.93 14.97
CA PRO A 135 -1.33 -10.79 16.12
C PRO A 135 0.09 -11.32 16.17
N VAL A 136 0.75 -11.52 15.02
CA VAL A 136 2.18 -11.91 14.98
C VAL A 136 3.03 -10.80 15.59
N ALA A 137 2.81 -9.53 15.19
CA ALA A 137 3.54 -8.40 15.77
C ALA A 137 3.32 -8.27 17.29
N ARG A 138 2.09 -8.55 17.77
CA ARG A 138 1.80 -8.51 19.22
C ARG A 138 2.49 -9.63 20.01
N ALA A 139 2.81 -10.74 19.37
CA ALA A 139 3.52 -11.86 20.00
C ALA A 139 5.04 -11.64 20.07
N MET A 140 5.57 -10.70 19.30
CA MET A 140 6.99 -10.35 19.32
C MET A 140 7.33 -9.49 20.55
N THR A 141 8.47 -9.76 21.16
CA THR A 141 9.01 -9.00 22.30
C THR A 141 10.26 -8.22 21.88
N GLY A 142 10.58 -7.14 22.59
CA GLY A 142 11.78 -6.34 22.29
C GLY A 142 11.71 -5.59 20.95
N ILE A 143 10.54 -5.47 20.34
CA ILE A 143 10.33 -4.65 19.14
C ILE A 143 10.12 -3.18 19.52
N ARG A 144 10.61 -2.29 18.66
CA ARG A 144 10.30 -0.87 18.70
C ARG A 144 9.29 -0.55 17.61
N VAL A 145 8.21 0.12 17.97
CA VAL A 145 7.21 0.61 17.02
C VAL A 145 7.31 2.13 16.95
N SER A 146 7.69 2.63 15.79
CA SER A 146 7.62 4.05 15.47
C SER A 146 6.30 4.31 14.77
N GLU A 147 5.38 5.04 15.42
CA GLU A 147 4.04 5.34 14.87
C GLU A 147 3.73 6.83 15.00
N GLN A 148 3.16 7.39 13.94
CA GLN A 148 2.70 8.77 13.90
C GLN A 148 1.41 8.87 13.11
N THR A 149 0.46 9.67 13.61
CA THR A 149 -0.72 10.13 12.85
C THR A 149 -0.43 11.54 12.37
N LEU A 150 -0.51 11.75 11.06
CA LEU A 150 -0.34 13.07 10.46
C LEU A 150 -1.69 13.81 10.44
N PRO A 151 -1.71 15.15 10.59
CA PRO A 151 -2.93 15.94 10.64
C PRO A 151 -3.55 16.14 9.23
N VAL A 152 -3.63 15.07 8.45
CA VAL A 152 -4.16 15.06 7.09
C VAL A 152 -5.17 13.92 6.94
N ARG A 153 -6.34 14.23 6.43
CA ARG A 153 -7.40 13.26 6.11
C ARG A 153 -7.81 13.43 4.66
N TRP A 154 -7.97 12.32 3.95
CA TRP A 154 -8.51 12.31 2.61
C TRP A 154 -9.87 11.65 2.55
N LEU A 155 -10.80 12.32 1.89
CA LEU A 155 -11.99 11.68 1.33
C LEU A 155 -11.58 10.97 0.05
N VAL A 156 -11.89 9.68 -0.03
CA VAL A 156 -11.46 8.79 -1.13
C VAL A 156 -12.69 8.26 -1.83
N PHE A 157 -12.74 8.30 -3.15
CA PHE A 157 -13.87 7.79 -3.92
C PHE A 157 -13.46 7.42 -5.35
N LEU A 158 -14.32 6.67 -6.04
CA LEU A 158 -14.19 6.37 -7.45
C LEU A 158 -15.15 7.20 -8.29
N GLY A 159 -14.66 7.72 -9.41
CA GLY A 159 -15.47 8.21 -10.51
C GLY A 159 -15.60 7.14 -11.57
N ALA A 160 -16.83 6.83 -11.98
CA ALA A 160 -17.10 5.90 -13.07
C ALA A 160 -17.01 6.64 -14.42
N ALA A 161 -15.83 7.17 -14.70
CA ALA A 161 -15.52 7.89 -15.94
C ALA A 161 -14.01 7.83 -16.22
N PRO A 162 -13.59 8.08 -17.47
CA PRO A 162 -12.18 8.28 -17.81
C PRO A 162 -11.55 9.42 -16.99
N PRO A 163 -10.24 9.37 -16.75
CA PRO A 163 -9.54 10.45 -16.05
C PRO A 163 -9.51 11.74 -16.89
N LEU A 164 -9.38 12.89 -16.22
CA LEU A 164 -9.22 14.20 -16.88
C LEU A 164 -8.00 14.22 -17.81
N VAL A 165 -6.94 13.53 -17.40
CA VAL A 165 -5.71 13.28 -18.18
C VAL A 165 -5.22 11.86 -17.90
N ASN A 166 -4.46 11.29 -18.81
CA ASN A 166 -4.01 9.88 -18.72
C ASN A 166 -2.85 9.64 -17.75
N HIS A 167 -2.59 10.56 -16.83
CA HIS A 167 -1.54 10.43 -15.82
C HIS A 167 -2.06 10.89 -14.44
N THR A 168 -1.26 10.65 -13.42
CA THR A 168 -1.60 11.09 -12.06
C THR A 168 -1.47 12.61 -11.96
N ILE A 169 -2.48 13.26 -11.35
CA ILE A 169 -2.43 14.65 -10.92
C ILE A 169 -2.27 14.70 -9.42
N TYR A 170 -1.31 15.48 -8.96
CA TYR A 170 -1.13 15.94 -7.58
C TYR A 170 -1.40 17.44 -7.55
N ALA A 171 -2.59 17.86 -7.13
CA ALA A 171 -2.95 19.27 -7.04
C ALA A 171 -2.80 19.76 -5.62
N ALA A 172 -1.95 20.76 -5.43
CA ALA A 172 -1.86 21.56 -4.22
C ALA A 172 -2.73 22.81 -4.36
N HIS A 173 -3.61 23.05 -3.39
CA HIS A 173 -4.57 24.16 -3.46
C HIS A 173 -4.78 24.76 -2.07
N PRO A 174 -5.01 26.09 -1.92
CA PRO A 174 -5.23 26.73 -0.62
C PRO A 174 -6.39 26.15 0.20
N ARG A 175 -7.35 25.48 -0.44
CA ARG A 175 -8.47 24.80 0.22
C ARG A 175 -8.18 23.31 0.54
N GLY A 176 -6.95 22.87 0.37
CA GLY A 176 -6.51 21.47 0.53
C GLY A 176 -6.20 20.77 -0.79
N SER A 177 -5.38 19.75 -0.72
CA SER A 177 -4.94 19.01 -1.89
C SER A 177 -6.07 18.19 -2.54
N ALA A 178 -5.89 17.90 -3.83
CA ALA A 178 -6.72 16.93 -4.55
C ALA A 178 -5.85 16.09 -5.48
N GLN A 179 -6.19 14.83 -5.65
CA GLN A 179 -5.44 13.96 -6.56
C GLN A 179 -6.38 13.17 -7.48
N GLN A 180 -5.89 12.92 -8.68
CA GLN A 180 -6.50 12.04 -9.65
C GLN A 180 -5.54 10.91 -9.99
N LEU A 181 -6.01 9.66 -9.88
CA LEU A 181 -5.26 8.47 -10.28
C LEU A 181 -6.12 7.59 -11.18
N ARG A 182 -5.62 7.29 -12.35
CA ARG A 182 -6.27 6.33 -13.26
C ARG A 182 -6.37 4.95 -12.60
N ARG A 183 -7.51 4.28 -12.78
CA ARG A 183 -7.75 2.90 -12.31
C ARG A 183 -8.13 1.95 -13.43
N GLY A 184 -8.43 2.47 -14.60
CA GLY A 184 -8.85 1.75 -15.79
C GLY A 184 -9.19 2.72 -16.89
N PRO A 185 -9.74 2.25 -18.02
CA PRO A 185 -10.19 3.15 -19.07
C PRO A 185 -11.34 4.05 -18.60
N ASP A 186 -12.28 3.51 -17.82
CA ASP A 186 -13.53 4.15 -17.40
C ASP A 186 -13.64 4.31 -15.88
N LYS A 187 -12.50 4.27 -15.17
CA LYS A 187 -12.47 4.41 -13.71
C LYS A 187 -11.31 5.27 -13.24
N THR A 188 -11.64 6.24 -12.41
CA THR A 188 -10.68 7.18 -11.84
C THR A 188 -10.82 7.24 -10.34
N ARG A 189 -9.73 7.07 -9.60
CA ARG A 189 -9.67 7.27 -8.16
C ARG A 189 -9.36 8.73 -7.89
N TYR A 190 -10.17 9.34 -7.01
CA TYR A 190 -9.96 10.68 -6.51
C TYR A 190 -9.64 10.65 -5.01
N TYR A 191 -8.80 11.57 -4.61
CA TYR A 191 -8.54 11.89 -3.22
C TYR A 191 -8.76 13.39 -3.04
N LEU A 192 -9.48 13.75 -1.99
CA LEU A 192 -9.78 15.14 -1.65
C LEU A 192 -9.41 15.36 -0.18
N GLU A 193 -8.48 16.24 0.08
CA GLU A 193 -8.12 16.58 1.44
C GLU A 193 -9.27 17.31 2.12
N ILE A 194 -9.61 16.86 3.33
CA ILE A 194 -10.68 17.41 4.15
C ILE A 194 -10.18 17.63 5.57
N PRO A 195 -10.82 18.53 6.36
CA PRO A 195 -10.51 18.66 7.77
C PRO A 195 -10.58 17.34 8.51
N ILE A 196 -9.67 17.11 9.45
CA ILE A 196 -9.62 15.87 10.23
C ILE A 196 -10.86 15.66 11.12
N THR A 197 -11.63 16.71 11.38
CA THR A 197 -12.89 16.67 12.12
C THR A 197 -14.07 16.23 11.28
N ASP A 198 -13.97 16.36 9.96
CA ASP A 198 -15.07 16.08 9.05
C ASP A 198 -15.25 14.59 8.81
N THR A 199 -16.48 14.21 8.58
CA THR A 199 -16.92 12.86 8.22
C THR A 199 -17.43 12.82 6.78
N THR A 200 -17.78 11.66 6.25
CA THR A 200 -18.42 11.55 4.93
C THR A 200 -19.77 12.28 4.85
N ALA A 201 -20.47 12.41 5.97
CA ALA A 201 -21.76 13.10 6.03
C ALA A 201 -21.63 14.62 5.81
N ASP A 202 -20.48 15.21 6.15
CA ASP A 202 -20.21 16.63 5.95
C ASP A 202 -19.85 16.98 4.50
N TRP A 203 -19.69 15.95 3.66
CA TRP A 203 -19.29 16.07 2.26
C TRP A 203 -20.34 15.49 1.30
N PRO A 204 -21.50 16.14 1.14
CA PRO A 204 -22.49 15.72 0.17
C PRO A 204 -21.89 15.80 -1.24
N GLU A 205 -22.37 14.95 -2.13
CA GLU A 205 -21.80 14.75 -3.47
C GLU A 205 -21.62 16.07 -4.25
N GLN A 206 -22.58 17.00 -4.13
CA GLN A 206 -22.49 18.31 -4.79
C GLN A 206 -21.25 19.10 -4.30
N ARG A 207 -20.98 19.13 -2.98
CA ARG A 207 -19.79 19.77 -2.41
C ARG A 207 -18.52 19.10 -2.91
N VAL A 208 -18.49 17.77 -2.91
CA VAL A 208 -17.35 16.99 -3.41
C VAL A 208 -17.02 17.37 -4.85
N ARG A 209 -18.02 17.44 -5.74
CA ARG A 209 -17.84 17.82 -7.15
C ARG A 209 -17.28 19.23 -7.29
N GLN A 210 -17.85 20.20 -6.58
CA GLN A 210 -17.42 21.59 -6.60
C GLN A 210 -15.96 21.74 -6.14
N GLU A 211 -15.61 21.11 -5.02
CA GLU A 211 -14.25 21.15 -4.49
C GLU A 211 -13.25 20.43 -5.40
N LEU A 212 -13.62 19.27 -5.91
CA LEU A 212 -12.78 18.50 -6.84
C LEU A 212 -12.54 19.27 -8.14
N ALA A 213 -13.61 19.84 -8.74
CA ALA A 213 -13.51 20.65 -9.96
C ALA A 213 -12.60 21.87 -9.76
N ALA A 214 -12.75 22.57 -8.64
CA ALA A 214 -11.94 23.76 -8.32
C ALA A 214 -10.48 23.38 -8.09
N ARG A 215 -10.20 22.39 -7.26
CA ARG A 215 -8.82 22.02 -6.88
C ARG A 215 -8.05 21.32 -8.01
N LEU A 216 -8.74 20.55 -8.87
CA LEU A 216 -8.12 19.93 -10.06
C LEU A 216 -8.16 20.83 -11.30
N GLY A 217 -8.81 22.00 -11.25
CA GLY A 217 -9.00 22.86 -12.43
C GLY A 217 -9.81 22.14 -13.53
N ALA A 218 -10.81 21.35 -13.13
CA ALA A 218 -11.53 20.48 -14.06
C ALA A 218 -12.67 21.19 -14.81
N GLY A 219 -13.12 22.35 -14.30
CA GLY A 219 -14.35 22.99 -14.80
C GLY A 219 -15.55 22.06 -14.65
N GLY A 220 -16.48 22.10 -15.58
CA GLY A 220 -17.68 21.25 -15.61
C GLY A 220 -17.47 19.80 -16.00
N ARG A 221 -16.23 19.36 -16.26
CA ARG A 221 -15.95 17.99 -16.74
C ARG A 221 -16.26 16.87 -15.72
N LEU A 222 -16.52 17.22 -14.47
CA LEU A 222 -16.83 16.27 -13.40
C LEU A 222 -18.32 16.31 -12.99
N ASP A 223 -19.15 17.16 -13.59
CA ASP A 223 -20.51 17.41 -13.14
C ASP A 223 -21.40 16.16 -13.24
N ASP A 224 -21.24 15.38 -14.31
CA ASP A 224 -22.06 14.18 -14.59
C ASP A 224 -21.34 12.87 -14.27
N VAL A 225 -20.14 12.91 -13.67
CA VAL A 225 -19.38 11.69 -13.35
C VAL A 225 -20.02 10.98 -12.15
N PRO A 226 -20.52 9.73 -12.27
CA PRO A 226 -21.01 8.99 -11.12
C PRO A 226 -19.89 8.77 -10.10
N LEU A 227 -20.09 9.20 -8.85
CA LEU A 227 -19.15 9.02 -7.75
C LEU A 227 -19.60 7.89 -6.84
N VAL A 228 -18.72 6.94 -6.58
CA VAL A 228 -19.01 5.72 -5.82
C VAL A 228 -17.86 5.38 -4.84
N GLU A 229 -18.11 4.43 -3.95
CA GLU A 229 -17.11 3.90 -3.01
C GLU A 229 -16.46 4.98 -2.15
N PHE A 230 -17.28 5.81 -1.50
CA PHE A 230 -16.77 6.81 -0.58
C PHE A 230 -16.16 6.20 0.68
N GLY A 231 -15.02 6.71 1.10
CA GLY A 231 -14.34 6.32 2.32
C GLY A 231 -13.47 7.44 2.87
N LEU A 232 -13.05 7.28 4.12
CA LEU A 232 -12.09 8.19 4.77
C LEU A 232 -10.75 7.50 4.91
N LEU A 233 -9.69 8.26 4.76
CA LEU A 233 -8.32 7.79 4.90
C LEU A 233 -7.53 8.77 5.77
N ASP A 234 -7.28 8.36 7.01
CA ASP A 234 -6.39 9.07 7.92
C ASP A 234 -4.93 8.73 7.60
N MET A 235 -4.07 9.74 7.59
CA MET A 235 -2.66 9.55 7.31
C MET A 235 -1.95 9.04 8.56
N ARG A 236 -1.69 7.74 8.58
CA ARG A 236 -0.92 7.07 9.62
C ARG A 236 0.33 6.46 9.02
N VAL A 237 1.43 6.59 9.74
CA VAL A 237 2.69 5.93 9.41
C VAL A 237 3.14 5.09 10.60
N ARG A 238 3.67 3.91 10.33
CA ARG A 238 4.15 2.98 11.35
C ARG A 238 5.29 2.16 10.79
N VAL A 239 6.34 1.95 11.58
CA VAL A 239 7.41 1.01 11.27
C VAL A 239 7.72 0.21 12.53
N THR A 240 7.78 -1.10 12.38
CA THR A 240 8.12 -2.06 13.44
C THR A 240 9.55 -2.56 13.22
N GLU A 241 10.40 -2.45 14.24
CA GLU A 241 11.82 -2.81 14.21
C GLU A 241 12.21 -3.65 15.42
N PRO A 242 12.83 -4.81 15.22
CA PRO A 242 13.03 -5.51 13.95
C PRO A 242 11.73 -6.07 13.36
N MET A 243 11.75 -6.47 12.08
CA MET A 243 10.64 -7.13 11.39
C MET A 243 10.62 -8.64 11.60
N GLN A 244 11.47 -9.14 12.48
CA GLN A 244 11.60 -10.56 12.79
C GLN A 244 12.04 -10.77 14.21
N GLN A 245 11.60 -11.86 14.82
CA GLN A 245 12.05 -12.38 16.09
C GLN A 245 11.92 -13.90 16.11
N ASP A 246 13.08 -14.58 16.18
CA ASP A 246 13.14 -16.04 16.17
C ASP A 246 12.36 -16.65 14.99
N ARG A 247 11.18 -17.23 15.24
CA ARG A 247 10.31 -17.88 14.26
C ARG A 247 9.18 -16.99 13.74
N LEU A 248 9.10 -15.73 14.21
CA LEU A 248 8.08 -14.77 13.83
C LEU A 248 8.65 -13.72 12.86
N PHE A 249 7.93 -13.48 11.77
CA PHE A 249 8.31 -12.52 10.73
C PHE A 249 7.13 -11.61 10.40
N LEU A 250 7.42 -10.38 9.99
CA LEU A 250 6.42 -9.41 9.55
C LEU A 250 6.72 -8.97 8.12
N ALA A 251 5.68 -8.81 7.30
CA ALA A 251 5.78 -8.27 5.95
C ALA A 251 4.62 -7.34 5.64
N GLY A 252 4.83 -6.35 4.76
CA GLY A 252 3.82 -5.38 4.36
C GLY A 252 3.28 -4.56 5.54
N ASP A 253 1.96 -4.29 5.54
CA ASP A 253 1.32 -3.40 6.52
C ASP A 253 1.39 -3.93 7.97
N ALA A 254 1.75 -5.20 8.19
CA ALA A 254 2.05 -5.73 9.51
C ALA A 254 3.40 -5.22 10.06
N ALA A 255 4.37 -5.00 9.18
CA ALA A 255 5.68 -4.46 9.50
C ALA A 255 5.72 -2.93 9.39
N HIS A 256 5.11 -2.38 8.35
CA HIS A 256 5.18 -0.95 8.04
C HIS A 256 3.90 -0.45 7.36
N LEU A 257 3.36 0.62 7.87
CA LEU A 257 2.30 1.40 7.24
C LEU A 257 2.89 2.74 6.81
N ILE A 258 2.76 3.07 5.54
CA ILE A 258 3.22 4.35 5.00
C ILE A 258 2.06 5.12 4.36
N THR A 259 2.21 6.43 4.19
CA THR A 259 1.17 7.21 3.53
C THR A 259 0.98 6.74 2.09
N PRO A 260 -0.23 6.85 1.51
CA PRO A 260 -0.50 6.45 0.13
C PRO A 260 0.14 7.38 -0.90
N ALA A 261 0.70 8.52 -0.47
CA ALA A 261 1.40 9.45 -1.35
C ALA A 261 2.58 8.74 -2.06
N GLY A 262 2.55 8.76 -3.37
CA GLY A 262 3.55 8.08 -4.22
C GLY A 262 3.37 6.58 -4.40
N GLY A 263 2.34 5.94 -3.80
CA GLY A 263 1.96 4.55 -4.08
C GLY A 263 3.00 3.49 -3.70
N LYS A 264 3.75 3.67 -2.60
CA LYS A 264 4.88 2.80 -2.22
C LYS A 264 4.49 1.54 -1.43
N GLY A 265 3.39 1.55 -0.65
CA GLY A 265 3.05 0.50 0.31
C GLY A 265 3.00 -0.91 -0.29
N MET A 266 2.18 -1.13 -1.33
CA MET A 266 2.06 -2.43 -1.99
C MET A 266 3.39 -2.89 -2.60
N ASN A 267 4.17 -1.96 -3.17
CA ASN A 267 5.47 -2.28 -3.75
C ASN A 267 6.48 -2.75 -2.70
N LEU A 268 6.50 -2.15 -1.52
CA LEU A 268 7.31 -2.59 -0.40
C LEU A 268 6.86 -3.96 0.10
N ALA A 269 5.55 -4.17 0.28
CA ALA A 269 5.00 -5.43 0.76
C ALA A 269 5.36 -6.62 -0.15
N ILE A 270 5.30 -6.45 -1.48
CA ILE A 270 5.73 -7.46 -2.44
C ILE A 270 7.24 -7.75 -2.32
N GLN A 271 8.05 -6.70 -2.18
CA GLN A 271 9.50 -6.87 -2.01
C GLN A 271 9.86 -7.54 -0.68
N ASP A 272 9.12 -7.25 0.41
CA ASP A 272 9.29 -7.94 1.69
C ASP A 272 8.98 -9.44 1.54
N ALA A 273 7.83 -9.75 0.92
CA ALA A 273 7.39 -11.13 0.73
C ALA A 273 8.40 -11.95 -0.09
N VAL A 274 8.97 -11.38 -1.16
CA VAL A 274 9.97 -12.07 -1.99
C VAL A 274 11.29 -12.26 -1.22
N GLU A 275 11.77 -11.22 -0.52
CA GLU A 275 13.01 -11.34 0.27
C GLU A 275 12.89 -12.38 1.37
N LEU A 276 11.77 -12.36 2.09
CA LEU A 276 11.48 -13.35 3.13
C LEU A 276 11.33 -14.76 2.56
N ALA A 277 10.63 -14.91 1.42
CA ALA A 277 10.47 -16.21 0.76
C ALA A 277 11.82 -16.81 0.37
N HIS A 278 12.74 -16.02 -0.19
CA HIS A 278 14.08 -16.50 -0.51
C HIS A 278 14.82 -16.95 0.76
N GLY A 279 14.76 -16.19 1.86
CA GLY A 279 15.37 -16.59 3.13
C GLY A 279 14.80 -17.90 3.68
N LEU A 280 13.45 -18.06 3.61
CA LEU A 280 12.80 -19.29 4.05
C LEU A 280 13.15 -20.50 3.15
N ILE A 281 13.24 -20.31 1.83
CA ILE A 281 13.65 -21.36 0.89
C ILE A 281 15.08 -21.83 1.18
N GLU A 282 16.00 -20.91 1.48
CA GLU A 282 17.38 -21.24 1.84
C GLU A 282 17.45 -21.94 3.19
N HIS A 283 16.67 -21.47 4.19
CA HIS A 283 16.60 -22.07 5.53
C HIS A 283 16.07 -23.51 5.51
N PHE A 284 14.93 -23.74 4.86
CA PHE A 284 14.31 -25.07 4.77
C PHE A 284 14.88 -25.93 3.65
N GLY A 285 15.74 -25.38 2.82
CA GLY A 285 16.38 -26.08 1.71
C GLY A 285 17.45 -27.08 2.18
N PRO A 286 18.00 -27.88 1.25
CA PRO A 286 18.95 -28.95 1.59
C PRO A 286 20.23 -28.49 2.29
N LYS A 287 20.62 -27.23 2.12
CA LYS A 287 21.83 -26.66 2.70
C LYS A 287 21.63 -26.06 4.10
N HIS A 288 20.35 -25.78 4.50
CA HIS A 288 19.99 -25.14 5.76
C HIS A 288 20.77 -23.83 6.00
N GLU A 289 20.72 -22.91 5.01
CA GLU A 289 21.43 -21.64 5.08
C GLU A 289 20.55 -20.54 5.73
N ASP A 290 20.98 -20.01 6.86
CA ASP A 290 20.20 -19.05 7.66
C ASP A 290 20.55 -17.59 7.39
N GLN A 291 21.68 -17.32 6.72
CA GLN A 291 22.25 -15.98 6.62
C GLN A 291 21.26 -14.95 6.06
N ARG A 292 20.54 -15.29 5.01
CA ARG A 292 19.57 -14.40 4.38
C ARG A 292 18.35 -14.16 5.26
N LEU A 293 17.83 -15.21 5.88
CA LEU A 293 16.71 -15.12 6.80
C LEU A 293 17.03 -14.26 8.02
N LEU A 294 18.21 -14.45 8.62
CA LEU A 294 18.68 -13.64 9.74
C LEU A 294 18.91 -12.17 9.35
N ALA A 295 19.30 -11.89 8.11
CA ALA A 295 19.53 -10.55 7.60
C ALA A 295 18.24 -9.84 7.11
N TYR A 296 17.07 -10.49 7.12
CA TYR A 296 15.83 -9.98 6.53
C TYR A 296 15.48 -8.55 6.98
N SER A 297 15.41 -8.29 8.30
CA SER A 297 15.13 -6.95 8.82
C SER A 297 16.17 -5.92 8.40
N GLN A 298 17.46 -6.27 8.48
CA GLN A 298 18.55 -5.35 8.12
C GLN A 298 18.54 -5.00 6.63
N THR A 299 18.12 -5.94 5.79
CA THR A 299 17.98 -5.75 4.35
C THR A 299 16.78 -4.87 4.02
N ARG A 300 15.63 -5.08 4.69
CA ARG A 300 14.38 -4.41 4.31
C ARG A 300 14.20 -3.02 4.93
N LEU A 301 14.55 -2.83 6.21
CA LEU A 301 14.32 -1.58 6.94
C LEU A 301 14.87 -0.32 6.24
N PRO A 302 16.09 -0.30 5.67
CA PRO A 302 16.57 0.88 4.95
C PRO A 302 15.73 1.28 3.74
N HIS A 303 15.11 0.32 3.06
CA HIS A 303 14.20 0.58 1.94
C HIS A 303 12.87 1.15 2.41
N ILE A 304 12.35 0.63 3.51
CA ILE A 304 11.09 1.08 4.14
C ILE A 304 11.25 2.53 4.61
N TRP A 305 12.31 2.86 5.35
CA TRP A 305 12.55 4.20 5.85
C TRP A 305 12.73 5.23 4.72
N ARG A 306 13.43 4.87 3.66
CA ARG A 306 13.55 5.75 2.46
C ARG A 306 12.20 5.97 1.79
N ALA A 307 11.39 4.94 1.65
CA ALA A 307 10.06 5.06 1.04
C ALA A 307 9.12 5.88 1.92
N GLN A 308 9.19 5.74 3.26
CA GLN A 308 8.43 6.54 4.20
C GLN A 308 8.85 8.02 4.13
N ALA A 309 10.15 8.31 4.15
CA ALA A 309 10.66 9.68 4.02
C ALA A 309 10.16 10.33 2.70
N PHE A 310 10.25 9.60 1.59
CA PHE A 310 9.74 10.06 0.30
C PHE A 310 8.22 10.31 0.33
N SER A 311 7.44 9.38 0.86
CA SER A 311 5.97 9.50 0.90
C SER A 311 5.52 10.64 1.81
N ASN A 312 6.21 10.86 2.92
CA ASN A 312 5.94 11.99 3.81
C ASN A 312 6.32 13.32 3.13
N TRP A 313 7.49 13.39 2.49
CA TRP A 313 7.91 14.56 1.73
C TRP A 313 6.89 14.91 0.63
N LEU A 314 6.46 13.92 -0.15
CA LEU A 314 5.46 14.14 -1.21
C LEU A 314 4.11 14.61 -0.63
N LEU A 315 3.68 14.02 0.49
CA LEU A 315 2.46 14.46 1.16
C LEU A 315 2.58 15.93 1.59
N HIS A 316 3.68 16.30 2.25
CA HIS A 316 3.92 17.70 2.64
C HIS A 316 3.95 18.64 1.44
N LEU A 317 4.60 18.24 0.34
CA LEU A 317 4.66 19.06 -0.89
C LEU A 317 3.27 19.41 -1.41
N ILE A 318 2.33 18.45 -1.41
CA ILE A 318 0.99 18.68 -1.96
C ILE A 318 0.03 19.33 -0.96
N THR A 319 0.33 19.30 0.35
CA THR A 319 -0.52 19.90 1.41
C THR A 319 -0.01 21.26 1.89
N SER A 320 1.22 21.68 1.52
CA SER A 320 1.91 22.86 2.05
C SER A 320 1.21 24.20 1.79
N LEU A 321 0.38 24.30 0.75
CA LEU A 321 -0.31 25.55 0.42
C LEU A 321 -1.38 25.96 1.45
N GLN A 322 -1.85 25.04 2.31
CA GLN A 322 -2.79 25.37 3.38
C GLN A 322 -2.12 26.15 4.53
N ASP A 323 -0.87 25.85 4.82
CA ASP A 323 -0.17 26.35 6.00
C ASP A 323 0.59 27.66 5.74
N GLY A 324 0.65 28.16 4.49
CA GLY A 324 1.47 29.29 4.10
C GLY A 324 2.97 29.08 4.35
N ARG A 325 3.40 27.85 4.52
CA ARG A 325 4.82 27.48 4.74
C ARG A 325 5.50 27.24 3.39
N GLU A 326 6.63 27.89 3.20
CA GLU A 326 7.49 27.60 2.05
C GLU A 326 8.05 26.16 2.14
N PRO A 327 8.22 25.46 1.00
CA PRO A 327 8.72 24.08 0.95
C PRO A 327 10.14 23.87 1.49
N ALA A 328 10.88 24.96 1.75
CA ALA A 328 12.28 24.95 2.14
C ALA A 328 12.56 24.40 3.56
N ASP A 329 11.56 24.36 4.44
CA ASP A 329 11.76 23.91 5.83
C ASP A 329 11.64 22.38 6.03
N ALA A 330 11.38 21.63 4.97
CA ALA A 330 11.28 20.17 5.00
C ALA A 330 12.61 19.45 4.66
N ALA A 331 13.76 20.04 5.01
CA ALA A 331 15.03 19.32 4.91
C ALA A 331 15.00 18.10 5.87
N PRO A 332 15.28 16.86 5.41
CA PRO A 332 15.35 15.72 6.29
C PRO A 332 16.48 15.97 7.30
N GLY A 333 16.11 16.11 8.57
CA GLY A 333 17.07 16.21 9.63
C GLY A 333 18.06 15.07 9.55
N ALA A 334 19.32 15.40 9.33
CA ALA A 334 20.45 14.52 9.47
C ALA A 334 20.54 14.15 10.97
N GLY A 335 19.76 13.15 11.37
CA GLY A 335 19.85 12.49 12.67
C GLY A 335 21.00 11.50 12.63
N ARG A 336 21.94 11.75 13.49
CA ARG A 336 23.16 10.97 13.79
C ARG A 336 22.85 9.53 14.19
#